data_e1b3723b23eda1cf78a88af29144d214
#
_entry.id   e1b3723b23eda1cf78a88af29144d214
#
_cell.length_a   1.000
_cell.length_b   1.000
_cell.length_c   1.000
_cell.angle_alpha   90.00
_cell.angle_beta   90.00
_cell.angle_gamma   90.00
#
_symmetry.space_group_name_H-M   'P 1'
#
loop_
_entity.id
_entity.type
_entity.pdbx_description
1 polymer ?
#
loop_
_entity_poly.entity_id
_entity_poly.type
_entity_poly.pdbx_seq_one_letter_code
_entity_poly.pdbx_strand_id
1 'polypeptide(L)'
;DCLLSRGLGDVYKRQRSYGKGLVQRTIEYEDGSAMRLTISRYYTPTGRSIQRSYADGVDAYRKDLAERKKHGEYYSQDSMQIDTNMLYYTPLRRKVYGGGGIVPDVFIAADTGKRNPIWGQLNRTNLHYLYALNYERNKSDLMQSKFPTIRDYSEKFEFSDEDLSGLDTMLRNRGLEYSVEDYISISSDLKNSMQGLVARFGYGYSEQYYYVQSKDKGVLKAIDIIETDYLSEIGLK
;
A
#
# COMPACT_ATOMS: atom_id res chain seq x y z
N ASP A 1 4.86 -12.04 16.15
CA ASP A 1 6.12 -12.72 15.82
C ASP A 1 5.92 -14.13 15.23
N CYS A 2 4.87 -14.84 15.65
CA CYS A 2 4.61 -16.20 15.18
C CYS A 2 4.17 -16.26 13.69
N LEU A 3 3.55 -15.18 13.17
CA LEU A 3 3.12 -15.11 11.77
C LEU A 3 4.29 -14.90 10.79
N LEU A 4 5.33 -14.15 11.20
CA LEU A 4 6.54 -13.97 10.41
C LEU A 4 7.37 -15.26 10.31
N SER A 5 7.34 -16.11 11.34
CA SER A 5 8.10 -17.35 11.38
C SER A 5 7.51 -18.48 10.54
N ARG A 6 6.20 -18.41 10.24
CA ARG A 6 5.49 -19.43 9.44
C ARG A 6 5.45 -19.12 7.95
N GLY A 7 6.11 -18.06 7.50
CA GLY A 7 6.19 -17.72 6.08
C GLY A 7 4.97 -17.03 5.49
N LEU A 8 3.81 -17.07 6.15
CA LEU A 8 2.57 -16.44 5.64
C LEU A 8 2.68 -14.90 5.52
N GLY A 9 3.47 -14.26 6.39
CA GLY A 9 3.70 -12.81 6.34
C GLY A 9 4.46 -12.33 5.11
N ASP A 10 5.19 -13.21 4.44
CA ASP A 10 6.00 -12.86 3.28
C ASP A 10 5.19 -12.88 1.97
N VAL A 11 4.16 -13.70 1.88
CA VAL A 11 3.29 -13.84 0.70
C VAL A 11 2.49 -12.56 0.41
N TYR A 12 2.08 -11.85 1.45
CA TYR A 12 1.20 -10.68 1.33
C TYR A 12 1.94 -9.35 1.19
N LYS A 13 3.26 -9.35 1.09
CA LYS A 13 4.04 -8.13 0.89
C LYS A 13 4.14 -7.83 -0.60
N ARG A 14 3.77 -6.60 -0.98
CA ARG A 14 3.85 -6.15 -2.37
C ARG A 14 5.30 -5.99 -2.84
N GLN A 15 6.14 -5.39 -1.97
CA GLN A 15 7.55 -5.13 -2.25
C GLN A 15 8.41 -5.55 -1.05
N ARG A 16 9.73 -5.56 -1.22
CA ARG A 16 10.67 -5.83 -0.13
C ARG A 16 10.42 -4.90 1.06
N SER A 17 10.39 -5.46 2.26
CA SER A 17 10.15 -4.67 3.47
C SER A 17 11.28 -3.69 3.77
N TYR A 18 11.00 -2.71 4.64
CA TYR A 18 11.98 -1.68 5.02
C TYR A 18 13.29 -2.25 5.58
N GLY A 19 13.24 -3.39 6.26
CA GLY A 19 14.43 -3.99 6.86
C GLY A 19 14.85 -3.34 8.18
N LYS A 20 13.88 -3.00 9.04
CA LYS A 20 14.14 -2.59 10.43
C LYS A 20 13.79 -3.72 11.37
N GLY A 21 14.81 -4.39 11.88
CA GLY A 21 14.71 -5.52 12.82
C GLY A 21 15.41 -5.23 14.14
N LEU A 22 15.11 -4.08 14.78
CA LEU A 22 15.77 -3.60 15.99
C LEU A 22 14.80 -3.56 17.17
N VAL A 23 15.26 -4.00 18.34
CA VAL A 23 14.62 -3.77 19.62
C VAL A 23 15.13 -2.44 20.18
N GLN A 24 14.24 -1.53 20.49
CA GLN A 24 14.59 -0.25 21.08
C GLN A 24 13.94 -0.10 22.46
N ARG A 25 14.68 0.45 23.40
CA ARG A 25 14.21 0.79 24.75
C ARG A 25 14.21 2.31 24.90
N THR A 26 13.14 2.86 25.43
CA THR A 26 13.10 4.26 25.85
C THR A 26 13.63 4.36 27.29
N ILE A 27 14.52 5.30 27.52
CA ILE A 27 15.07 5.66 28.82
C ILE A 27 14.59 7.08 29.07
N GLU A 28 13.79 7.27 30.12
CA GLU A 28 13.29 8.57 30.53
C GLU A 28 14.22 9.18 31.58
N TYR A 29 14.42 10.49 31.51
CA TYR A 29 15.26 11.25 32.42
C TYR A 29 14.37 12.10 33.37
N GLU A 30 14.94 12.54 34.52
CA GLU A 30 14.23 13.30 35.53
C GLU A 30 13.69 14.67 35.04
N ASP A 31 14.31 15.23 34.01
CA ASP A 31 13.90 16.48 33.36
C ASP A 31 12.74 16.32 32.37
N GLY A 32 12.20 15.10 32.23
CA GLY A 32 11.14 14.76 31.28
C GLY A 32 11.63 14.51 29.85
N SER A 33 12.92 14.63 29.60
CA SER A 33 13.50 14.20 28.30
C SER A 33 13.60 12.68 28.23
N ALA A 34 13.68 12.14 27.01
CA ALA A 34 13.79 10.70 26.82
C ALA A 34 14.76 10.36 25.69
N MET A 35 15.54 9.31 25.89
CA MET A 35 16.41 8.73 24.88
C MET A 35 15.89 7.36 24.43
N ARG A 36 15.87 7.12 23.12
CA ARG A 36 15.55 5.80 22.56
C ARG A 36 16.82 5.12 22.10
N LEU A 37 17.20 4.03 22.79
CA LEU A 37 18.41 3.28 22.53
C LEU A 37 18.08 1.92 21.91
N THR A 38 18.83 1.54 20.86
CA THR A 38 18.78 0.19 20.32
C THR A 38 19.60 -0.74 21.22
N ILE A 39 18.95 -1.80 21.71
CA ILE A 39 19.54 -2.74 22.67
C ILE A 39 19.75 -4.14 22.08
N SER A 40 19.04 -4.51 20.99
CA SER A 40 19.12 -5.84 20.40
C SER A 40 18.63 -5.82 18.94
N ARG A 41 18.84 -6.96 18.25
CA ARG A 41 18.29 -7.22 16.92
C ARG A 41 17.27 -8.35 16.98
N TYR A 42 16.26 -8.30 16.13
CA TYR A 42 15.36 -9.41 15.91
C TYR A 42 16.01 -10.46 15.00
N TYR A 43 15.82 -11.71 15.37
CA TYR A 43 16.16 -12.87 14.56
C TYR A 43 14.91 -13.74 14.39
N THR A 44 14.68 -14.24 13.19
CA THR A 44 13.66 -15.26 12.95
C THR A 44 14.10 -16.60 13.56
N PRO A 45 13.19 -17.57 13.75
CA PRO A 45 13.58 -18.92 14.25
C PRO A 45 14.66 -19.62 13.42
N THR A 46 14.83 -19.21 12.16
CA THR A 46 15.91 -19.72 11.28
C THR A 46 17.26 -19.02 11.49
N GLY A 47 17.37 -18.11 12.47
CA GLY A 47 18.57 -17.29 12.71
C GLY A 47 18.74 -16.10 11.76
N ARG A 48 17.79 -15.89 10.82
CA ARG A 48 17.82 -14.79 9.85
C ARG A 48 17.55 -13.46 10.54
N SER A 49 18.43 -12.46 10.35
CA SER A 49 18.14 -11.05 10.66
C SER A 49 17.63 -10.34 9.42
N ILE A 50 16.50 -9.62 9.56
CA ILE A 50 15.95 -8.78 8.50
C ILE A 50 16.54 -7.37 8.49
N GLN A 51 17.33 -7.03 9.52
CA GLN A 51 17.90 -5.70 9.68
C GLN A 51 18.88 -5.39 8.55
N ARG A 52 18.70 -4.23 7.90
CA ARG A 52 19.68 -3.69 6.95
C ARG A 52 20.98 -3.32 7.66
N SER A 53 22.10 -3.49 6.95
CA SER A 53 23.41 -3.14 7.46
C SER A 53 23.57 -1.65 7.73
N TYR A 54 24.34 -1.31 8.74
CA TYR A 54 24.87 0.03 9.00
C TYR A 54 26.36 0.14 8.64
N ALA A 55 26.94 -0.89 8.01
CA ALA A 55 28.38 -0.94 7.73
C ALA A 55 28.87 0.25 6.89
N ASP A 56 28.02 0.73 5.96
CA ASP A 56 28.33 1.87 5.10
C ASP A 56 27.93 3.22 5.72
N GLY A 57 27.58 3.22 7.01
CA GLY A 57 27.23 4.41 7.78
C GLY A 57 25.74 4.77 7.75
N VAL A 58 25.38 5.72 8.63
CA VAL A 58 23.99 6.14 8.83
C VAL A 58 23.40 6.83 7.60
N ASP A 59 24.21 7.57 6.86
CA ASP A 59 23.74 8.30 5.68
C ASP A 59 23.41 7.35 4.53
N ALA A 60 24.23 6.33 4.30
CA ALA A 60 23.93 5.26 3.34
C ALA A 60 22.64 4.51 3.74
N TYR A 61 22.50 4.18 5.02
CA TYR A 61 21.29 3.55 5.55
C TYR A 61 20.03 4.39 5.29
N ARG A 62 20.09 5.71 5.46
CA ARG A 62 18.95 6.63 5.22
C ARG A 62 18.61 6.74 3.74
N LYS A 63 19.61 6.76 2.86
CA LYS A 63 19.45 6.89 1.41
C LYS A 63 18.98 5.60 0.73
N ASP A 64 19.16 4.44 1.34
CA ASP A 64 18.87 3.13 0.74
C ASP A 64 17.46 3.04 0.11
N LEU A 65 16.42 3.52 0.79
CA LEU A 65 15.05 3.49 0.21
C LEU A 65 14.92 4.36 -1.04
N ALA A 66 15.59 5.52 -1.06
CA ALA A 66 15.58 6.39 -2.23
C ALA A 66 16.33 5.74 -3.40
N GLU A 67 17.46 5.08 -3.11
CA GLU A 67 18.23 4.33 -4.11
C GLU A 67 17.45 3.11 -4.63
N ARG A 68 16.79 2.32 -3.79
CA ARG A 68 15.89 1.23 -4.21
C ARG A 68 14.83 1.72 -5.18
N LYS A 69 14.21 2.87 -4.87
CA LYS A 69 13.20 3.48 -5.74
C LYS A 69 13.80 3.93 -7.07
N LYS A 70 14.99 4.54 -7.05
CA LYS A 70 15.72 5.02 -8.23
C LYS A 70 16.12 3.86 -9.16
N HIS A 71 16.55 2.74 -8.60
CA HIS A 71 16.90 1.53 -9.35
C HIS A 71 15.67 0.74 -9.84
N GLY A 72 14.45 1.18 -9.53
CA GLY A 72 13.24 0.55 -10.03
C GLY A 72 12.73 -0.64 -9.20
N GLU A 73 13.30 -0.91 -8.02
CA GLU A 73 12.92 -2.05 -7.17
C GLU A 73 11.42 -2.08 -6.81
N TYR A 74 10.78 -0.91 -6.76
CA TYR A 74 9.33 -0.82 -6.49
C TYR A 74 8.46 -1.20 -7.69
N TYR A 75 9.04 -1.30 -8.88
CA TYR A 75 8.31 -1.48 -10.13
C TYR A 75 8.63 -2.78 -10.85
N SER A 76 9.79 -3.38 -10.57
CA SER A 76 10.23 -4.65 -11.16
C SER A 76 10.91 -5.52 -10.12
N GLN A 77 10.55 -6.79 -10.11
CA GLN A 77 11.19 -7.81 -9.28
C GLN A 77 12.66 -8.01 -9.66
N ASP A 78 12.97 -7.93 -10.96
CA ASP A 78 14.33 -8.11 -11.47
C ASP A 78 15.31 -7.01 -11.05
N SER A 79 14.76 -5.85 -10.67
CA SER A 79 15.56 -4.72 -10.13
C SER A 79 15.91 -4.89 -8.65
N MET A 80 15.47 -5.96 -8.00
CA MET A 80 15.67 -6.19 -6.58
C MET A 80 17.09 -6.70 -6.31
N GLN A 81 17.88 -5.90 -5.61
CA GLN A 81 19.23 -6.30 -5.20
C GLN A 81 19.17 -7.07 -3.88
N ILE A 82 19.50 -8.35 -3.92
CA ILE A 82 19.50 -9.26 -2.78
C ILE A 82 20.93 -9.72 -2.50
N ASP A 83 21.36 -9.63 -1.25
CA ASP A 83 22.64 -10.23 -0.81
C ASP A 83 22.48 -11.76 -0.73
N THR A 84 22.97 -12.43 -1.75
CA THR A 84 22.91 -13.90 -1.85
C THR A 84 23.83 -14.61 -0.84
N ASN A 85 24.78 -13.91 -0.21
CA ASN A 85 25.65 -14.48 0.82
C ASN A 85 24.89 -14.68 2.14
N MET A 86 23.79 -13.96 2.35
CA MET A 86 22.95 -14.10 3.56
C MET A 86 21.77 -15.04 3.31
N LEU A 87 22.07 -16.26 2.85
CA LEU A 87 21.08 -17.30 2.56
C LEU A 87 20.75 -18.09 3.83
N TYR A 88 19.46 -18.28 4.09
CA TYR A 88 18.90 -19.10 5.16
C TYR A 88 17.82 -20.04 4.61
N TYR A 89 17.43 -21.03 5.39
CA TYR A 89 16.39 -21.98 5.00
C TYR A 89 15.27 -22.00 6.04
N THR A 90 14.02 -22.00 5.58
CA THR A 90 12.86 -22.25 6.44
C THR A 90 12.84 -23.73 6.89
N PRO A 91 12.01 -24.09 7.89
CA PRO A 91 11.80 -25.50 8.25
C PRO A 91 11.36 -26.38 7.07
N LEU A 92 10.64 -25.83 6.11
CA LEU A 92 10.25 -26.49 4.85
C LEU A 92 11.33 -26.39 3.75
N ARG A 93 12.58 -26.08 4.13
CA ARG A 93 13.73 -25.95 3.22
C ARG A 93 13.60 -24.91 2.11
N ARG A 94 12.69 -23.96 2.23
CA ARG A 94 12.59 -22.84 1.31
C ARG A 94 13.74 -21.85 1.55
N LYS A 95 14.33 -21.35 0.47
CA LYS A 95 15.41 -20.34 0.52
C LYS A 95 14.83 -18.98 0.89
N VAL A 96 15.43 -18.31 1.86
CA VAL A 96 15.10 -16.94 2.26
C VAL A 96 16.38 -16.15 2.52
N TYR A 97 16.35 -14.84 2.32
CA TYR A 97 17.53 -13.99 2.42
C TYR A 97 17.42 -13.02 3.59
N GLY A 98 18.54 -12.73 4.24
CA GLY A 98 18.66 -11.79 5.34
C GLY A 98 19.27 -10.45 4.94
N GLY A 99 19.51 -9.58 5.95
CA GLY A 99 20.32 -8.36 5.80
C GLY A 99 19.70 -7.17 5.08
N GLY A 100 18.55 -7.33 4.42
CA GLY A 100 17.99 -6.27 3.57
C GLY A 100 16.48 -6.09 3.64
N GLY A 101 15.85 -6.61 4.68
CA GLY A 101 14.39 -6.70 4.77
C GLY A 101 13.87 -8.08 4.35
N ILE A 102 12.55 -8.17 4.21
CA ILE A 102 11.87 -9.39 3.79
C ILE A 102 11.55 -9.26 2.31
N VAL A 103 12.02 -10.20 1.51
CA VAL A 103 11.71 -10.30 0.08
C VAL A 103 10.35 -10.98 -0.06
N PRO A 104 9.41 -10.45 -0.84
CA PRO A 104 8.12 -11.08 -1.07
C PRO A 104 8.27 -12.32 -1.97
N ASP A 105 7.47 -13.34 -1.73
CA ASP A 105 7.36 -14.51 -2.60
C ASP A 105 6.58 -14.16 -3.89
N VAL A 106 5.59 -13.28 -3.76
CA VAL A 106 4.83 -12.72 -4.90
C VAL A 106 5.03 -11.22 -4.93
N PHE A 107 5.71 -10.75 -5.97
CA PHE A 107 5.94 -9.33 -6.18
C PHE A 107 4.73 -8.68 -6.84
N ILE A 108 4.32 -7.52 -6.31
CA ILE A 108 3.27 -6.68 -6.90
C ILE A 108 3.84 -5.29 -7.05
N ALA A 109 3.99 -4.83 -8.28
CA ALA A 109 4.55 -3.50 -8.57
C ALA A 109 3.78 -2.38 -7.88
N ALA A 110 4.51 -1.36 -7.43
CA ALA A 110 3.90 -0.15 -6.89
C ALA A 110 3.13 0.58 -7.99
N ASP A 111 2.02 1.18 -7.61
CA ASP A 111 1.23 1.99 -8.50
C ASP A 111 1.96 3.29 -8.87
N THR A 112 2.12 3.54 -10.16
CA THR A 112 2.78 4.75 -10.68
C THR A 112 1.81 5.91 -10.93
N GLY A 113 0.52 5.65 -11.04
CA GLY A 113 -0.51 6.66 -11.33
C GLY A 113 -0.55 7.79 -10.29
N LYS A 114 -0.25 7.49 -9.03
CA LYS A 114 -0.21 8.48 -7.93
C LYS A 114 0.93 9.51 -8.00
N ARG A 115 1.77 9.49 -9.05
CA ARG A 115 2.83 10.49 -9.25
C ARG A 115 2.40 11.70 -10.07
N ASN A 116 1.20 11.68 -10.63
CA ASN A 116 0.69 12.80 -11.42
C ASN A 116 0.55 14.05 -10.54
N PRO A 117 0.99 15.24 -11.02
CA PRO A 117 0.90 16.51 -10.29
C PRO A 117 -0.51 16.86 -9.79
N ILE A 118 -1.55 16.44 -10.52
CA ILE A 118 -2.95 16.65 -10.11
C ILE A 118 -3.25 16.03 -8.75
N TRP A 119 -2.72 14.83 -8.44
CA TRP A 119 -2.90 14.23 -7.12
C TRP A 119 -2.38 15.11 -5.98
N GLY A 120 -1.25 15.78 -6.19
CA GLY A 120 -0.71 16.73 -5.22
C GLY A 120 -1.65 17.92 -5.00
N GLN A 121 -2.29 18.43 -6.06
CA GLN A 121 -3.26 19.52 -5.98
C GLN A 121 -4.57 19.05 -5.33
N LEU A 122 -5.10 17.90 -5.74
CA LEU A 122 -6.32 17.30 -5.15
C LEU A 122 -6.17 17.07 -3.65
N ASN A 123 -5.04 16.52 -3.20
CA ASN A 123 -4.78 16.28 -1.78
C ASN A 123 -4.63 17.56 -0.96
N ARG A 124 -4.09 18.64 -1.55
CA ARG A 124 -3.97 19.95 -0.86
C ARG A 124 -5.31 20.68 -0.75
N THR A 125 -6.14 20.57 -1.79
CA THR A 125 -7.41 21.30 -1.88
C THR A 125 -8.59 20.52 -1.32
N ASN A 126 -8.47 19.20 -1.17
CA ASN A 126 -9.57 18.27 -0.82
C ASN A 126 -10.81 18.39 -1.73
N LEU A 127 -10.67 18.89 -2.96
CA LEU A 127 -11.82 19.13 -3.84
C LEU A 127 -12.53 17.84 -4.25
N HIS A 128 -11.78 16.76 -4.50
CA HIS A 128 -12.35 15.44 -4.77
C HIS A 128 -13.17 14.90 -3.60
N TYR A 129 -12.73 15.17 -2.36
CA TYR A 129 -13.46 14.82 -1.14
C TYR A 129 -14.78 15.61 -1.05
N LEU A 130 -14.73 16.93 -1.28
CA LEU A 130 -15.91 17.78 -1.25
C LEU A 130 -16.92 17.40 -2.36
N TYR A 131 -16.41 17.04 -3.54
CA TYR A 131 -17.27 16.57 -4.62
C TYR A 131 -17.98 15.27 -4.25
N ALA A 132 -17.26 14.29 -3.74
CA ALA A 132 -17.84 13.01 -3.33
C ALA A 132 -18.87 13.17 -2.18
N LEU A 133 -18.60 14.08 -1.23
CA LEU A 133 -19.54 14.41 -0.16
C LEU A 133 -20.82 15.03 -0.69
N ASN A 134 -20.72 16.01 -1.59
CA ASN A 134 -21.90 16.64 -2.20
C ASN A 134 -22.66 15.68 -3.10
N TYR A 135 -21.96 14.82 -3.82
CA TYR A 135 -22.56 13.79 -4.65
C TYR A 135 -23.45 12.85 -3.83
N GLU A 136 -22.89 12.32 -2.74
CA GLU A 136 -23.63 11.44 -1.85
C GLU A 136 -24.84 12.14 -1.23
N ARG A 137 -24.66 13.33 -0.66
CA ARG A 137 -25.76 14.11 -0.05
C ARG A 137 -26.91 14.38 -1.01
N ASN A 138 -26.62 14.68 -2.27
CA ASN A 138 -27.64 14.99 -3.27
C ASN A 138 -28.32 13.74 -3.83
N LYS A 139 -27.69 12.58 -3.73
CA LYS A 139 -28.20 11.32 -4.32
C LYS A 139 -28.42 10.21 -3.26
N SER A 140 -28.41 10.54 -1.97
CA SER A 140 -28.46 9.58 -0.86
C SER A 140 -29.62 8.61 -0.98
N ASP A 141 -30.85 9.11 -1.17
CA ASP A 141 -32.05 8.26 -1.28
C ASP A 141 -31.98 7.31 -2.50
N LEU A 142 -31.46 7.83 -3.62
CA LEU A 142 -31.25 7.03 -4.82
C LEU A 142 -30.18 5.94 -4.60
N MET A 143 -29.10 6.31 -3.93
CA MET A 143 -27.99 5.39 -3.62
C MET A 143 -28.44 4.27 -2.70
N GLN A 144 -29.16 4.59 -1.62
CA GLN A 144 -29.68 3.60 -0.68
C GLN A 144 -30.74 2.69 -1.33
N SER A 145 -31.58 3.24 -2.21
CA SER A 145 -32.58 2.46 -2.94
C SER A 145 -31.96 1.49 -3.95
N LYS A 146 -30.95 1.94 -4.71
CA LYS A 146 -30.30 1.10 -5.73
C LYS A 146 -29.24 0.15 -5.17
N PHE A 147 -28.55 0.56 -4.12
CA PHE A 147 -27.43 -0.16 -3.52
C PHE A 147 -27.63 -0.26 -2.01
N PRO A 148 -28.57 -1.10 -1.53
CA PRO A 148 -28.92 -1.17 -0.11
C PRO A 148 -27.77 -1.67 0.78
N THR A 149 -26.77 -2.34 0.21
CA THR A 149 -25.61 -2.82 0.93
C THR A 149 -24.30 -2.31 0.31
N ILE A 150 -23.23 -2.25 1.11
CA ILE A 150 -21.90 -1.94 0.59
C ILE A 150 -21.43 -2.93 -0.48
N ARG A 151 -21.86 -4.17 -0.40
CA ARG A 151 -21.58 -5.18 -1.42
C ARG A 151 -22.22 -4.83 -2.74
N ASP A 152 -23.53 -4.53 -2.75
CA ASP A 152 -24.24 -4.08 -3.95
C ASP A 152 -23.60 -2.84 -4.56
N TYR A 153 -23.23 -1.88 -3.69
CA TYR A 153 -22.49 -0.69 -4.10
C TYR A 153 -21.16 -1.01 -4.75
N SER A 154 -20.34 -1.82 -4.10
CA SER A 154 -18.99 -2.17 -4.57
C SER A 154 -18.99 -2.93 -5.90
N GLU A 155 -20.02 -3.75 -6.14
CA GLU A 155 -20.16 -4.56 -7.34
C GLU A 155 -20.77 -3.81 -8.52
N LYS A 156 -21.69 -2.87 -8.25
CA LYS A 156 -22.60 -2.32 -9.29
C LYS A 156 -22.49 -0.81 -9.49
N PHE A 157 -21.98 -0.06 -8.49
CA PHE A 157 -21.90 1.39 -8.63
C PHE A 157 -20.67 1.81 -9.42
N GLU A 158 -20.91 2.66 -10.40
CA GLU A 158 -19.86 3.37 -11.12
C GLU A 158 -20.29 4.81 -11.40
N PHE A 159 -19.34 5.76 -11.27
CA PHE A 159 -19.56 7.11 -11.76
C PHE A 159 -19.76 7.11 -13.27
N SER A 160 -20.77 7.85 -13.73
CA SER A 160 -20.99 8.12 -15.14
C SER A 160 -19.99 9.14 -15.68
N ASP A 161 -19.89 9.25 -17.00
CA ASP A 161 -19.07 10.29 -17.64
C ASP A 161 -19.55 11.70 -17.30
N GLU A 162 -20.86 11.88 -17.09
CA GLU A 162 -21.45 13.15 -16.63
C GLU A 162 -20.97 13.51 -15.21
N ASP A 163 -20.93 12.53 -14.29
CA ASP A 163 -20.44 12.73 -12.95
C ASP A 163 -18.94 13.14 -12.97
N LEU A 164 -18.13 12.50 -13.82
CA LEU A 164 -16.72 12.85 -13.97
C LEU A 164 -16.50 14.22 -14.62
N SER A 165 -17.32 14.59 -15.59
CA SER A 165 -17.30 15.92 -16.20
C SER A 165 -17.70 17.01 -15.19
N GLY A 166 -18.64 16.71 -14.31
CA GLY A 166 -18.99 17.60 -13.20
C GLY A 166 -17.81 17.85 -12.24
N LEU A 167 -17.02 16.82 -11.95
CA LEU A 167 -15.79 16.96 -11.17
C LEU A 167 -14.75 17.82 -11.91
N ASP A 168 -14.46 17.54 -13.18
CA ASP A 168 -13.51 18.32 -13.98
C ASP A 168 -13.89 19.81 -13.99
N THR A 169 -15.17 20.09 -14.22
CA THR A 169 -15.72 21.45 -14.19
C THR A 169 -15.49 22.11 -12.83
N MET A 170 -15.76 21.41 -11.73
CA MET A 170 -15.54 21.94 -10.39
C MET A 170 -14.06 22.22 -10.12
N LEU A 171 -13.16 21.34 -10.54
CA LEU A 171 -11.71 21.51 -10.36
C LEU A 171 -11.21 22.76 -11.09
N ARG A 172 -11.60 22.95 -12.36
CA ARG A 172 -11.22 24.11 -13.17
C ARG A 172 -11.77 25.42 -12.60
N ASN A 173 -13.04 25.44 -12.17
CA ASN A 173 -13.67 26.60 -11.54
C ASN A 173 -13.01 27.00 -10.22
N ARG A 174 -12.29 26.09 -9.57
CA ARG A 174 -11.49 26.33 -8.36
C ARG A 174 -10.03 26.66 -8.66
N GLY A 175 -9.68 26.89 -9.93
CA GLY A 175 -8.38 27.33 -10.36
C GLY A 175 -7.31 26.24 -10.43
N LEU A 176 -7.70 24.96 -10.53
CA LEU A 176 -6.74 23.90 -10.82
C LEU A 176 -6.40 23.91 -12.32
N GLU A 177 -5.12 24.00 -12.62
CA GLU A 177 -4.61 23.96 -13.98
C GLU A 177 -3.97 22.59 -14.26
N TYR A 178 -4.42 21.92 -15.32
CA TYR A 178 -3.91 20.65 -15.78
C TYR A 178 -4.30 20.40 -17.24
N SER A 179 -3.51 19.59 -17.93
CA SER A 179 -3.84 19.16 -19.29
C SER A 179 -4.93 18.09 -19.29
N VAL A 180 -5.57 17.90 -20.42
CA VAL A 180 -6.55 16.83 -20.62
C VAL A 180 -5.89 15.46 -20.47
N GLU A 181 -4.66 15.31 -20.99
CA GLU A 181 -3.87 14.09 -20.90
C GLU A 181 -3.55 13.72 -19.43
N ASP A 182 -3.17 14.72 -18.63
CA ASP A 182 -2.91 14.52 -17.20
C ASP A 182 -4.15 14.05 -16.46
N TYR A 183 -5.32 14.64 -16.74
CA TYR A 183 -6.59 14.23 -16.15
C TYR A 183 -6.99 12.82 -16.55
N ILE A 184 -6.89 12.48 -17.83
CA ILE A 184 -7.19 11.15 -18.34
C ILE A 184 -6.27 10.11 -17.67
N SER A 185 -4.99 10.43 -17.49
CA SER A 185 -4.02 9.51 -16.90
C SER A 185 -4.33 9.10 -15.45
N ILE A 186 -5.08 9.92 -14.70
CA ILE A 186 -5.49 9.65 -13.33
C ILE A 186 -6.97 9.29 -13.19
N SER A 187 -7.76 9.37 -14.25
CA SER A 187 -9.23 9.28 -14.19
C SER A 187 -9.72 8.00 -13.51
N SER A 188 -9.09 6.85 -13.80
CA SER A 188 -9.42 5.58 -13.18
C SER A 188 -9.15 5.56 -11.67
N ASP A 189 -7.97 6.01 -11.25
CA ASP A 189 -7.59 6.06 -9.84
C ASP A 189 -8.42 7.10 -9.08
N LEU A 190 -8.69 8.24 -9.72
CA LEU A 190 -9.53 9.29 -9.16
C LEU A 190 -10.97 8.80 -8.97
N LYS A 191 -11.52 8.12 -9.97
CA LYS A 191 -12.83 7.45 -9.91
C LYS A 191 -12.89 6.49 -8.73
N ASN A 192 -11.93 5.57 -8.61
CA ASN A 192 -11.87 4.61 -7.52
C ASN A 192 -11.75 5.28 -6.14
N SER A 193 -10.93 6.33 -6.04
CA SER A 193 -10.77 7.09 -4.79
C SER A 193 -12.08 7.76 -4.38
N MET A 194 -12.78 8.40 -5.32
CA MET A 194 -14.06 9.07 -5.07
C MET A 194 -15.18 8.08 -4.73
N GLN A 195 -15.23 6.93 -5.41
CA GLN A 195 -16.20 5.88 -5.09
C GLN A 195 -15.96 5.35 -3.66
N GLY A 196 -14.71 5.22 -3.22
CA GLY A 196 -14.38 4.90 -1.83
C GLY A 196 -14.87 5.98 -0.85
N LEU A 197 -14.77 7.26 -1.20
CA LEU A 197 -15.30 8.36 -0.37
C LEU A 197 -16.82 8.36 -0.32
N VAL A 198 -17.52 8.13 -1.42
CA VAL A 198 -18.98 7.98 -1.44
C VAL A 198 -19.42 6.81 -0.57
N ALA A 199 -18.71 5.67 -0.64
CA ALA A 199 -18.96 4.53 0.25
C ALA A 199 -18.83 4.93 1.73
N ARG A 200 -17.83 5.75 2.09
CA ARG A 200 -17.67 6.28 3.43
C ARG A 200 -18.86 7.12 3.90
N PHE A 201 -19.34 8.01 3.04
CA PHE A 201 -20.40 8.93 3.42
C PHE A 201 -21.77 8.25 3.48
N GLY A 202 -22.03 7.30 2.58
CA GLY A 202 -23.32 6.61 2.50
C GLY A 202 -23.45 5.42 3.45
N TYR A 203 -22.34 4.73 3.75
CA TYR A 203 -22.39 3.47 4.51
C TYR A 203 -21.51 3.47 5.78
N GLY A 204 -20.43 4.25 5.79
CA GLY A 204 -19.55 4.36 6.95
C GLY A 204 -18.07 4.21 6.66
N TYR A 205 -17.25 4.39 7.71
CA TYR A 205 -15.79 4.38 7.57
C TYR A 205 -15.22 2.99 7.25
N SER A 206 -15.80 1.94 7.86
CA SER A 206 -15.38 0.56 7.61
C SER A 206 -15.69 0.13 6.18
N GLU A 207 -16.79 0.62 5.63
CA GLU A 207 -17.29 0.32 4.30
C GLU A 207 -16.44 0.98 3.21
N GLN A 208 -15.83 2.14 3.50
CA GLN A 208 -14.79 2.70 2.64
C GLN A 208 -13.62 1.73 2.49
N TYR A 209 -13.14 1.15 3.61
CA TYR A 209 -12.05 0.16 3.54
C TYR A 209 -12.47 -1.08 2.77
N TYR A 210 -13.67 -1.58 2.99
CA TYR A 210 -14.20 -2.70 2.21
C TYR A 210 -14.14 -2.41 0.72
N TYR A 211 -14.65 -1.25 0.28
CA TYR A 211 -14.63 -0.84 -1.12
C TYR A 211 -13.19 -0.75 -1.66
N VAL A 212 -12.31 -0.03 -0.97
CA VAL A 212 -10.92 0.17 -1.41
C VAL A 212 -10.18 -1.17 -1.51
N GLN A 213 -10.34 -2.04 -0.51
CA GLN A 213 -9.70 -3.35 -0.50
C GLN A 213 -10.24 -4.26 -1.61
N SER A 214 -11.52 -4.19 -1.94
CA SER A 214 -12.11 -4.99 -3.03
C SER A 214 -11.55 -4.64 -4.42
N LYS A 215 -10.90 -3.48 -4.57
CA LYS A 215 -10.24 -3.03 -5.82
C LYS A 215 -8.71 -3.08 -5.74
N ASP A 216 -8.16 -3.44 -4.59
CA ASP A 216 -6.72 -3.47 -4.38
C ASP A 216 -6.09 -4.70 -5.05
N LYS A 217 -5.17 -4.46 -5.99
CA LYS A 217 -4.48 -5.53 -6.75
C LYS A 217 -3.75 -6.51 -5.85
N GLY A 218 -3.22 -6.05 -4.70
CA GLY A 218 -2.54 -6.90 -3.73
C GLY A 218 -3.50 -7.83 -3.01
N VAL A 219 -4.66 -7.31 -2.61
CA VAL A 219 -5.71 -8.10 -1.96
C VAL A 219 -6.30 -9.11 -2.93
N LEU A 220 -6.63 -8.69 -4.14
CA LEU A 220 -7.16 -9.59 -5.18
C LEU A 220 -6.18 -10.71 -5.51
N LYS A 221 -4.88 -10.39 -5.64
CA LYS A 221 -3.85 -11.42 -5.88
C LYS A 221 -3.67 -12.35 -4.67
N ALA A 222 -3.80 -11.84 -3.44
CA ALA A 222 -3.74 -12.66 -2.24
C ALA A 222 -4.92 -13.65 -2.15
N ILE A 223 -6.13 -13.21 -2.52
CA ILE A 223 -7.31 -14.08 -2.61
C ILE A 223 -7.08 -15.18 -3.65
N ASP A 224 -6.66 -14.82 -4.87
CA ASP A 224 -6.32 -15.77 -5.94
C ASP A 224 -5.32 -16.84 -5.47
N ILE A 225 -4.27 -16.45 -4.75
CA ILE A 225 -3.26 -17.37 -4.20
C ILE A 225 -3.86 -18.30 -3.14
N ILE A 226 -4.80 -17.82 -2.32
CA ILE A 226 -5.42 -18.64 -1.26
C ILE A 226 -6.40 -19.65 -1.87
N GLU A 227 -7.13 -19.25 -2.91
CA GLU A 227 -8.12 -20.09 -3.59
C GLU A 227 -7.49 -21.11 -4.53
N THR A 228 -6.24 -20.89 -4.96
CA THR A 228 -5.46 -21.81 -5.79
C THR A 228 -4.51 -22.65 -4.94
N ASP A 229 -3.96 -23.73 -5.49
CA ASP A 229 -2.95 -24.56 -4.79
C ASP A 229 -1.52 -23.97 -4.85
N TYR A 230 -1.40 -22.68 -5.20
CA TYR A 230 -0.14 -21.95 -5.34
C TYR A 230 0.71 -21.97 -4.06
N LEU A 231 0.09 -21.99 -2.88
CA LEU A 231 0.82 -22.10 -1.61
C LEU A 231 1.63 -23.41 -1.50
N SER A 232 1.12 -24.50 -2.06
CA SER A 232 1.85 -25.78 -2.16
C SER A 232 3.00 -25.69 -3.17
N GLU A 233 2.79 -25.05 -4.32
CA GLU A 233 3.81 -24.88 -5.36
C GLU A 233 5.04 -24.11 -4.86
N ILE A 234 4.84 -23.09 -4.01
CA ILE A 234 5.93 -22.29 -3.43
C ILE A 234 6.45 -22.82 -2.07
N GLY A 235 6.00 -24.01 -1.66
CA GLY A 235 6.47 -24.67 -0.43
C GLY A 235 6.02 -24.00 0.87
N LEU A 236 4.82 -23.45 0.90
CA LEU A 236 4.20 -22.83 2.08
C LEU A 236 3.12 -23.71 2.73
N LYS A 237 2.76 -24.83 2.12
CA LYS A 237 1.95 -25.91 2.67
C LYS A 237 2.74 -27.20 2.68
#